data_93e0622707ea2a0b8d348741a62bfd81
#
_entry.id   93e0622707ea2a0b8d348741a62bfd81
#
_cell.length_a   1.000
_cell.length_b   1.000
_cell.length_c   1.000
_cell.angle_alpha   90.00
_cell.angle_beta   90.00
_cell.angle_gamma   90.00
#
_symmetry.space_group_name_H-M   'P 1'
#
loop_
_entity.id
_entity.type
_entity.pdbx_description
1 polymer ?
#
loop_
_entity_poly.entity_id
_entity_poly.type
_entity_poly.pdbx_seq_one_letter_code
_entity_poly.pdbx_strand_id
1 'polypeptide(L)'
;VFDDCDAVFRDENGRNILKAALDTKKIRRISYLKKSGLVFDPKDFEMDPEGEFNMIENGMVPAYFDFAGRVIFISNLAKDKADPDGAIRSRSILIDVNPDDVTLMERIKTLLPYLEPKDMPMKDKEEIYEFMKKANDVSMRTFVKAAGFKVAGLPNWERMSKRYL
;
A
#
# COMPACT_ATOMS: atom_id res chain seq x y z
N VAL A 1 -2.29 -6.12 -6.92
CA VAL A 1 -2.26 -4.91 -6.11
C VAL A 1 -0.92 -4.85 -5.41
N PHE A 2 -0.27 -3.69 -5.44
CA PHE A 2 0.95 -3.39 -4.69
C PHE A 2 0.57 -2.39 -3.60
N ASP A 3 0.61 -2.83 -2.35
CA ASP A 3 0.30 -2.03 -1.17
C ASP A 3 1.58 -1.83 -0.34
N ASP A 4 1.84 -0.60 0.11
CA ASP A 4 3.03 -0.20 0.87
C ASP A 4 4.38 -0.58 0.20
N CYS A 5 4.40 -0.76 -1.13
CA CYS A 5 5.60 -1.11 -1.89
C CYS A 5 6.42 0.13 -2.30
N ASP A 6 6.55 1.10 -1.43
CA ASP A 6 7.21 2.40 -1.69
C ASP A 6 8.67 2.25 -2.12
N ALA A 7 9.34 1.15 -1.74
CA ALA A 7 10.72 0.88 -2.12
C ALA A 7 10.89 0.77 -3.65
N VAL A 8 9.89 0.24 -4.38
CA VAL A 8 9.95 0.08 -5.84
C VAL A 8 10.00 1.44 -6.56
N PHE A 9 9.37 2.47 -5.99
CA PHE A 9 9.40 3.81 -6.56
C PHE A 9 10.73 4.54 -6.31
N ARG A 10 11.49 4.12 -5.29
CA ARG A 10 12.81 4.69 -4.96
C ARG A 10 13.94 4.04 -5.76
N ASP A 11 13.76 2.80 -6.18
CA ASP A 11 14.73 2.07 -7.00
C ASP A 11 14.53 2.40 -8.49
N GLU A 12 15.61 2.76 -9.18
CA GLU A 12 15.59 3.11 -10.61
C GLU A 12 15.18 1.90 -11.47
N ASN A 13 15.70 0.70 -11.16
CA ASN A 13 15.34 -0.51 -11.89
C ASN A 13 13.86 -0.86 -11.66
N GLY A 14 13.37 -0.72 -10.42
CA GLY A 14 11.97 -0.89 -10.08
C GLY A 14 11.07 0.03 -10.90
N ARG A 15 11.39 1.34 -10.96
CA ARG A 15 10.64 2.29 -11.78
C ARG A 15 10.66 1.93 -13.28
N ASN A 16 11.79 1.47 -13.80
CA ASN A 16 11.88 1.07 -15.21
C ASN A 16 11.01 -0.16 -15.52
N ILE A 17 10.96 -1.14 -14.61
CA ILE A 17 10.05 -2.29 -14.70
C ILE A 17 8.59 -1.82 -14.68
N LEU A 18 8.24 -0.90 -13.78
CA LEU A 18 6.89 -0.35 -13.71
C LEU A 18 6.51 0.42 -14.98
N LYS A 19 7.41 1.22 -15.54
CA LYS A 19 7.18 1.92 -16.82
C LYS A 19 6.88 0.95 -17.95
N ALA A 20 7.61 -0.17 -18.02
CA ALA A 20 7.36 -1.23 -19.00
C ALA A 20 6.01 -1.93 -18.74
N ALA A 21 5.69 -2.21 -17.48
CA ALA A 21 4.43 -2.87 -17.09
C ALA A 21 3.19 -1.99 -17.32
N LEU A 22 3.35 -0.66 -17.31
CA LEU A 22 2.27 0.32 -17.49
C LEU A 22 2.17 0.84 -18.93
N ASP A 23 2.94 0.32 -19.88
CA ASP A 23 2.84 0.71 -21.28
C ASP A 23 1.44 0.42 -21.84
N THR A 24 1.02 1.13 -22.88
CA THR A 24 -0.33 1.08 -23.46
C THR A 24 -0.63 -0.18 -24.26
N LYS A 25 0.37 -0.99 -24.57
CA LYS A 25 0.22 -2.27 -25.29
C LYS A 25 -0.61 -3.27 -24.49
N LYS A 26 -1.40 -4.09 -25.18
CA LYS A 26 -2.19 -5.17 -24.56
C LYS A 26 -1.29 -6.22 -23.87
N ILE A 27 -0.20 -6.59 -24.52
CA ILE A 27 0.83 -7.47 -24.00
C ILE A 27 2.13 -6.67 -23.95
N ARG A 28 2.76 -6.64 -22.82
CA ARG A 28 3.97 -5.84 -22.55
C ARG A 28 5.09 -6.79 -22.15
N ARG A 29 6.18 -6.78 -22.89
CA ARG A 29 7.36 -7.54 -22.51
C ARG A 29 8.15 -6.75 -21.48
N ILE A 30 8.27 -7.30 -20.30
CA ILE A 30 9.06 -6.76 -19.21
C ILE A 30 10.39 -7.52 -19.21
N SER A 31 11.50 -6.78 -19.34
CA SER A 31 12.84 -7.35 -19.37
C SER A 31 13.61 -6.91 -18.13
N TYR A 32 14.29 -7.85 -17.50
CA TYR A 32 15.19 -7.61 -16.39
C TYR A 32 16.64 -7.76 -16.86
N LEU A 33 17.31 -6.63 -17.10
CA LEU A 33 18.62 -6.60 -17.76
C LEU A 33 19.82 -6.77 -16.79
N LYS A 34 19.59 -7.08 -15.52
CA LYS A 34 20.69 -7.25 -14.57
C LYS A 34 21.34 -8.61 -14.77
N LYS A 35 22.60 -8.64 -15.22
CA LYS A 35 23.41 -9.85 -15.24
C LYS A 35 23.61 -10.33 -13.79
N SER A 36 22.89 -11.38 -13.40
CA SER A 36 23.10 -12.10 -12.16
C SER A 36 23.05 -13.61 -12.46
N GLY A 37 23.75 -14.42 -11.69
CA GLY A 37 23.66 -15.88 -11.82
C GLY A 37 22.27 -16.45 -11.47
N LEU A 38 21.31 -15.59 -11.11
CA LEU A 38 19.93 -15.94 -10.80
C LEU A 38 18.97 -15.63 -11.95
N VAL A 39 19.48 -15.20 -13.14
CA VAL A 39 18.65 -14.88 -14.30
C VAL A 39 18.88 -15.91 -15.38
N PHE A 40 17.81 -16.46 -15.93
CA PHE A 40 17.85 -17.38 -17.06
C PHE A 40 17.13 -16.79 -18.29
N ASP A 41 17.49 -17.25 -19.50
CA ASP A 41 16.76 -16.87 -20.70
C ASP A 41 15.59 -17.86 -20.94
N PRO A 42 14.33 -17.41 -20.94
CA PRO A 42 13.18 -18.28 -21.20
C PRO A 42 13.25 -19.03 -22.55
N LYS A 43 14.00 -18.51 -23.53
CA LYS A 43 14.19 -19.18 -24.81
C LYS A 43 14.88 -20.54 -24.70
N ASP A 44 15.71 -20.72 -23.69
CA ASP A 44 16.41 -21.99 -23.45
C ASP A 44 15.43 -23.09 -23.03
N PHE A 45 14.19 -22.72 -22.66
CA PHE A 45 13.13 -23.58 -22.16
C PHE A 45 11.87 -23.64 -23.06
N GLU A 46 11.89 -23.04 -24.26
CA GLU A 46 10.71 -23.04 -25.16
C GLU A 46 10.11 -24.43 -25.42
N MET A 47 10.94 -25.49 -25.40
CA MET A 47 10.54 -26.86 -25.57
C MET A 47 10.49 -27.66 -24.24
N ASP A 48 10.72 -27.01 -23.12
CA ASP A 48 10.75 -27.61 -21.78
C ASP A 48 10.08 -26.73 -20.74
N PRO A 49 8.72 -26.62 -20.77
CA PRO A 49 7.99 -25.78 -19.79
C PRO A 49 8.14 -26.25 -18.33
N GLU A 50 8.37 -27.54 -18.11
CA GLU A 50 8.60 -28.10 -16.78
C GLU A 50 9.98 -27.65 -16.23
N GLY A 51 10.99 -27.64 -17.08
CA GLY A 51 12.31 -27.10 -16.74
C GLY A 51 12.26 -25.62 -16.40
N GLU A 52 11.50 -24.80 -17.15
CA GLU A 52 11.29 -23.38 -16.83
C GLU A 52 10.63 -23.21 -15.46
N PHE A 53 9.57 -23.97 -15.19
CA PHE A 53 8.88 -23.94 -13.92
C PHE A 53 9.81 -24.30 -12.74
N ASN A 54 10.62 -25.34 -12.90
CA ASN A 54 11.59 -25.75 -11.90
C ASN A 54 12.65 -24.67 -11.62
N MET A 55 13.09 -23.93 -12.65
CA MET A 55 14.01 -22.81 -12.46
C MET A 55 13.38 -21.71 -11.60
N ILE A 56 12.12 -21.37 -11.84
CA ILE A 56 11.38 -20.37 -11.06
C ILE A 56 11.17 -20.84 -9.62
N GLU A 57 10.80 -22.10 -9.38
CA GLU A 57 10.66 -22.65 -8.01
C GLU A 57 11.98 -22.62 -7.24
N ASN A 58 13.11 -22.78 -7.91
CA ASN A 58 14.43 -22.67 -7.33
C ASN A 58 14.91 -21.21 -7.15
N GLY A 59 14.01 -20.23 -7.33
CA GLY A 59 14.28 -18.80 -7.07
C GLY A 59 15.02 -18.09 -8.21
N MET A 60 15.11 -18.71 -9.39
CA MET A 60 15.64 -18.03 -10.56
C MET A 60 14.58 -17.14 -11.22
N VAL A 61 15.01 -16.05 -11.86
CA VAL A 61 14.15 -15.05 -12.47
C VAL A 61 14.34 -15.11 -14.00
N PRO A 62 13.25 -15.16 -14.79
CA PRO A 62 13.38 -15.07 -16.24
C PRO A 62 13.89 -13.70 -16.67
N ALA A 63 14.77 -13.65 -17.68
CA ALA A 63 15.32 -12.42 -18.23
C ALA A 63 14.24 -11.48 -18.78
N TYR A 64 13.12 -12.05 -19.23
CA TYR A 64 11.92 -11.30 -19.62
C TYR A 64 10.67 -12.17 -19.41
N PHE A 65 9.53 -11.51 -19.31
CA PHE A 65 8.22 -12.16 -19.32
C PHE A 65 7.18 -11.24 -19.97
N ASP A 66 6.12 -11.82 -20.48
CA ASP A 66 5.02 -11.07 -21.06
C ASP A 66 3.93 -10.81 -20.00
N PHE A 67 3.56 -9.56 -19.86
CA PHE A 67 2.59 -9.08 -18.87
C PHE A 67 1.36 -8.50 -19.57
N ALA A 68 0.19 -9.07 -19.28
CA ALA A 68 -1.11 -8.59 -19.78
C ALA A 68 -2.02 -8.05 -18.66
N GLY A 69 -1.55 -8.05 -17.43
CA GLY A 69 -2.33 -7.68 -16.24
C GLY A 69 -2.58 -6.17 -16.11
N ARG A 70 -3.40 -5.82 -15.12
CA ARG A 70 -3.59 -4.46 -14.63
C ARG A 70 -2.88 -4.30 -13.29
N VAL A 71 -2.42 -3.09 -12.99
CA VAL A 71 -1.68 -2.80 -11.75
C VAL A 71 -2.43 -1.73 -10.98
N ILE A 72 -2.56 -1.94 -9.67
CA ILE A 72 -3.04 -0.94 -8.71
C ILE A 72 -1.92 -0.74 -7.71
N PHE A 73 -1.50 0.50 -7.52
CA PHE A 73 -0.56 0.90 -6.49
C PHE A 73 -1.29 1.67 -5.39
N ILE A 74 -0.99 1.34 -4.15
CA ILE A 74 -1.39 2.08 -2.97
C ILE A 74 -0.10 2.55 -2.31
N SER A 75 0.07 3.85 -2.15
CA SER A 75 1.30 4.44 -1.63
C SER A 75 1.00 5.68 -0.79
N ASN A 76 1.77 5.86 0.28
CA ASN A 76 1.75 7.04 1.13
C ASN A 76 2.77 8.10 0.67
N LEU A 77 3.51 7.84 -0.43
CA LEU A 77 4.48 8.80 -0.95
C LEU A 77 3.79 9.99 -1.63
N ALA A 78 4.33 11.17 -1.39
CA ALA A 78 3.96 12.33 -2.18
C ALA A 78 4.23 12.09 -3.66
N LYS A 79 3.36 12.62 -4.53
CA LYS A 79 3.38 12.42 -6.00
C LYS A 79 4.76 12.58 -6.62
N ASP A 80 5.48 13.64 -6.23
CA ASP A 80 6.80 13.96 -6.78
C ASP A 80 7.91 13.03 -6.27
N LYS A 81 7.69 12.37 -5.12
CA LYS A 81 8.62 11.36 -4.59
C LYS A 81 8.37 9.98 -5.18
N ALA A 82 7.12 9.65 -5.47
CA ALA A 82 6.75 8.38 -6.10
C ALA A 82 7.13 8.35 -7.59
N ASP A 83 7.01 9.47 -8.28
CA ASP A 83 7.19 9.57 -9.73
C ASP A 83 7.89 10.89 -10.11
N PRO A 84 9.21 11.00 -9.83
CA PRO A 84 9.96 12.23 -10.04
C PRO A 84 9.99 12.72 -11.49
N ASP A 85 9.95 11.81 -12.46
CA ASP A 85 9.97 12.10 -13.89
C ASP A 85 8.57 12.13 -14.56
N GLY A 86 7.51 11.90 -13.79
CA GLY A 86 6.14 11.90 -14.30
C GLY A 86 5.79 10.75 -15.25
N ALA A 87 6.69 9.81 -15.44
CA ALA A 87 6.53 8.75 -16.44
C ALA A 87 5.50 7.69 -16.04
N ILE A 88 5.33 7.43 -14.75
CA ILE A 88 4.30 6.52 -14.22
C ILE A 88 2.94 7.21 -14.28
N ARG A 89 2.86 8.48 -13.87
CA ARG A 89 1.61 9.29 -13.91
C ARG A 89 1.05 9.41 -15.32
N SER A 90 1.91 9.58 -16.32
CA SER A 90 1.47 9.67 -17.72
C SER A 90 0.83 8.39 -18.27
N ARG A 91 1.01 7.25 -17.58
CA ARG A 91 0.53 5.92 -17.96
C ARG A 91 -0.51 5.35 -16.99
N SER A 92 -0.92 6.11 -15.98
CA SER A 92 -1.80 5.66 -14.92
C SER A 92 -2.90 6.69 -14.61
N ILE A 93 -3.96 6.24 -13.98
CA ILE A 93 -4.97 7.11 -13.37
C ILE A 93 -4.55 7.32 -11.92
N LEU A 94 -4.27 8.56 -11.55
CA LEU A 94 -3.95 8.91 -10.18
C LEU A 94 -5.24 9.27 -9.44
N ILE A 95 -5.49 8.59 -8.33
CA ILE A 95 -6.56 8.89 -7.40
C ILE A 95 -5.93 9.35 -6.09
N ASP A 96 -6.15 10.60 -5.73
CA ASP A 96 -5.70 11.14 -4.45
C ASP A 96 -6.80 10.90 -3.41
N VAL A 97 -6.53 10.07 -2.42
CA VAL A 97 -7.44 9.75 -1.32
C VAL A 97 -6.87 10.38 -0.05
N ASN A 98 -6.98 11.69 0.03
CA ASN A 98 -6.51 12.45 1.19
C ASN A 98 -7.66 13.33 1.74
N PRO A 99 -8.62 12.73 2.46
CA PRO A 99 -9.74 13.47 3.04
C PRO A 99 -9.21 14.47 4.08
N ASP A 100 -9.85 15.62 4.16
CA ASP A 100 -9.63 16.56 5.25
C ASP A 100 -10.15 15.97 6.59
N ASP A 101 -9.75 16.58 7.70
CA ASP A 101 -10.11 16.11 9.04
C ASP A 101 -11.63 16.11 9.26
N VAL A 102 -12.36 17.04 8.65
CA VAL A 102 -13.83 17.13 8.75
C VAL A 102 -14.47 15.91 8.09
N THR A 103 -14.11 15.65 6.84
CA THR A 103 -14.60 14.49 6.08
C THR A 103 -14.24 13.19 6.78
N LEU A 104 -13.00 13.09 7.32
CA LEU A 104 -12.55 11.92 8.04
C LEU A 104 -13.33 11.70 9.34
N MET A 105 -13.60 12.77 10.10
CA MET A 105 -14.41 12.71 11.31
C MET A 105 -15.85 12.30 11.03
N GLU A 106 -16.47 12.79 9.97
CA GLU A 106 -17.80 12.34 9.54
C GLU A 106 -17.80 10.84 9.18
N ARG A 107 -16.77 10.39 8.50
CA ARG A 107 -16.61 8.97 8.17
C ARG A 107 -16.44 8.11 9.41
N ILE A 108 -15.60 8.54 10.35
CA ILE A 108 -15.42 7.85 11.65
C ILE A 108 -16.77 7.79 12.39
N LYS A 109 -17.53 8.87 12.45
CA LYS A 109 -18.85 8.90 13.08
C LYS A 109 -19.79 7.85 12.48
N THR A 110 -19.84 7.75 11.16
CA THR A 110 -20.67 6.76 10.46
C THR A 110 -20.26 5.33 10.78
N LEU A 111 -18.95 5.10 10.97
CA LEU A 111 -18.38 3.78 11.22
C LEU A 111 -18.33 3.40 12.70
N LEU A 112 -18.60 4.30 13.64
CA LEU A 112 -18.49 4.06 15.08
C LEU A 112 -19.08 2.72 15.53
N PRO A 113 -20.29 2.31 15.11
CA PRO A 113 -20.87 1.03 15.53
C PRO A 113 -20.06 -0.20 15.13
N TYR A 114 -19.26 -0.06 14.05
CA TYR A 114 -18.51 -1.15 13.43
C TYR A 114 -17.02 -1.14 13.78
N LEU A 115 -16.52 -0.06 14.43
CA LEU A 115 -15.11 0.05 14.79
C LEU A 115 -14.75 -0.87 15.94
N GLU A 116 -13.54 -1.42 15.88
CA GLU A 116 -12.97 -2.25 16.94
C GLU A 116 -12.62 -1.41 18.19
N PRO A 117 -12.72 -1.99 19.40
CA PRO A 117 -13.30 -3.31 19.68
C PRO A 117 -14.84 -3.35 19.52
N LYS A 118 -15.35 -4.42 18.92
CA LYS A 118 -16.79 -4.53 18.60
C LYS A 118 -17.67 -4.57 19.86
N ASP A 119 -17.16 -5.15 20.93
CA ASP A 119 -17.81 -5.31 22.23
C ASP A 119 -17.73 -4.05 23.11
N MET A 120 -17.01 -3.02 22.66
CA MET A 120 -16.96 -1.74 23.39
C MET A 120 -18.33 -1.05 23.41
N PRO A 121 -18.81 -0.60 24.60
CA PRO A 121 -20.05 0.15 24.69
C PRO A 121 -20.06 1.37 23.77
N MET A 122 -21.19 1.66 23.15
CA MET A 122 -21.32 2.80 22.23
C MET A 122 -20.96 4.13 22.87
N LYS A 123 -21.33 4.30 24.15
CA LYS A 123 -20.96 5.47 24.95
C LYS A 123 -19.45 5.70 24.98
N ASP A 124 -18.68 4.63 25.14
CA ASP A 124 -17.21 4.72 25.16
C ASP A 124 -16.63 5.08 23.80
N LYS A 125 -17.23 4.56 22.72
CA LYS A 125 -16.87 4.93 21.35
C LYS A 125 -17.16 6.42 21.06
N GLU A 126 -18.28 6.91 21.55
CA GLU A 126 -18.67 8.32 21.44
C GLU A 126 -17.72 9.24 22.24
N GLU A 127 -17.30 8.84 23.43
CA GLU A 127 -16.30 9.60 24.21
C GLU A 127 -14.94 9.68 23.47
N ILE A 128 -14.51 8.58 22.86
CA ILE A 128 -13.28 8.57 22.04
C ILE A 128 -13.45 9.50 20.83
N TYR A 129 -14.60 9.46 20.17
CA TYR A 129 -14.90 10.32 19.04
C TYR A 129 -14.84 11.80 19.43
N GLU A 130 -15.44 12.19 20.57
CA GLU A 130 -15.36 13.57 21.06
C GLU A 130 -13.93 14.00 21.44
N PHE A 131 -13.14 13.07 21.97
CA PHE A 131 -11.72 13.29 22.22
C PHE A 131 -10.95 13.56 20.92
N MET A 132 -11.23 12.80 19.86
CA MET A 132 -10.55 12.94 18.56
C MET A 132 -10.78 14.28 17.88
N LYS A 133 -11.90 14.95 18.12
CA LYS A 133 -12.16 16.31 17.63
C LYS A 133 -11.12 17.34 18.11
N LYS A 134 -10.38 17.00 19.16
CA LYS A 134 -9.36 17.85 19.78
C LYS A 134 -7.95 17.30 19.58
N ALA A 135 -7.81 16.22 18.82
CA ALA A 135 -6.53 15.60 18.54
C ALA A 135 -5.83 16.28 17.35
N ASN A 136 -4.50 16.27 17.36
CA ASN A 136 -3.70 16.82 16.28
C ASN A 136 -3.62 15.90 15.05
N ASP A 137 -3.86 14.61 15.24
CA ASP A 137 -3.88 13.60 14.20
C ASP A 137 -5.21 12.85 14.24
N VAL A 138 -6.02 13.07 13.21
CA VAL A 138 -7.32 12.44 13.05
C VAL A 138 -7.15 11.26 12.09
N SER A 139 -7.21 10.04 12.61
CA SER A 139 -7.15 8.83 11.80
C SER A 139 -7.92 7.67 12.43
N MET A 140 -8.26 6.65 11.64
CA MET A 140 -8.81 5.40 12.18
C MET A 140 -7.84 4.73 13.17
N ARG A 141 -6.53 4.86 12.96
CA ARG A 141 -5.50 4.33 13.88
C ARG A 141 -5.55 5.04 15.22
N THR A 142 -5.80 6.35 15.22
CA THR A 142 -5.99 7.17 16.42
C THR A 142 -7.14 6.63 17.25
N PHE A 143 -8.28 6.35 16.60
CA PHE A 143 -9.43 5.76 17.27
C PHE A 143 -9.09 4.40 17.91
N VAL A 144 -8.51 3.47 17.16
CA VAL A 144 -8.18 2.12 17.63
C VAL A 144 -7.19 2.16 18.79
N LYS A 145 -6.18 3.03 18.75
CA LYS A 145 -5.22 3.21 19.87
C LYS A 145 -5.92 3.76 21.11
N ALA A 146 -6.73 4.80 20.98
CA ALA A 146 -7.49 5.38 22.09
C ALA A 146 -8.45 4.34 22.70
N ALA A 147 -9.11 3.55 21.88
CA ALA A 147 -9.96 2.46 22.30
C ALA A 147 -9.18 1.40 23.10
N GLY A 148 -7.99 1.03 22.64
CA GLY A 148 -7.11 0.09 23.36
C GLY A 148 -6.74 0.61 24.76
N PHE A 149 -6.40 1.89 24.93
CA PHE A 149 -6.10 2.45 26.25
C PHE A 149 -7.34 2.49 27.14
N LYS A 150 -8.49 2.77 26.59
CA LYS A 150 -9.75 2.83 27.35
C LYS A 150 -10.19 1.45 27.82
N VAL A 151 -10.10 0.42 26.95
CA VAL A 151 -10.39 -0.99 27.30
C VAL A 151 -9.43 -1.51 28.37
N ALA A 152 -8.16 -1.09 28.33
CA ALA A 152 -7.19 -1.44 29.38
C ALA A 152 -7.50 -0.80 30.75
N GLY A 153 -8.60 -0.04 30.87
CA GLY A 153 -9.03 0.55 32.13
C GLY A 153 -8.10 1.66 32.64
N LEU A 154 -7.30 2.28 31.77
CA LEU A 154 -6.38 3.32 32.17
C LEU A 154 -7.14 4.62 32.53
N PRO A 155 -7.06 5.13 33.75
CA PRO A 155 -7.82 6.30 34.19
C PRO A 155 -7.44 7.57 33.42
N ASN A 156 -6.26 7.61 32.81
CA ASN A 156 -5.72 8.73 32.04
C ASN A 156 -5.60 8.39 30.54
N TRP A 157 -6.51 7.60 29.99
CA TRP A 157 -6.46 7.14 28.61
C TRP A 157 -6.33 8.29 27.60
N GLU A 158 -6.99 9.44 27.82
CA GLU A 158 -6.87 10.62 26.96
C GLU A 158 -5.45 11.19 26.95
N ARG A 159 -4.82 11.28 28.12
CA ARG A 159 -3.44 11.78 28.23
C ARG A 159 -2.45 10.82 27.57
N MET A 160 -2.67 9.52 27.76
CA MET A 160 -1.87 8.51 27.08
C MET A 160 -2.05 8.57 25.57
N SER A 161 -3.27 8.68 25.10
CA SER A 161 -3.56 8.85 23.68
C SER A 161 -2.85 10.07 23.09
N LYS A 162 -2.92 11.24 23.75
CA LYS A 162 -2.20 12.46 23.31
C LYS A 162 -0.69 12.32 23.22
N ARG A 163 -0.10 11.44 24.03
CA ARG A 163 1.36 11.25 24.04
C ARG A 163 1.84 10.36 22.89
N TYR A 164 0.98 9.47 22.41
CA TYR A 164 1.32 8.45 21.40
C TYR A 164 0.61 8.70 20.05
N LEU A 165 -0.05 9.82 19.92
CA LEU A 165 -0.69 10.34 18.71
C LEU A 165 -0.04 11.67 18.34
#